data_422d3988897155b43b16f6f461054a5d
#
_entry.id   422d3988897155b43b16f6f461054a5d
#
_cell.length_a   1.000
_cell.length_b   1.000
_cell.length_c   1.000
_cell.angle_alpha   90.00
_cell.angle_beta   90.00
_cell.angle_gamma   90.00
#
_symmetry.space_group_name_H-M   'P 1'
#
loop_
_entity.id
_entity.type
_entity.pdbx_description
1 polymer ?
#
loop_
_entity_poly.entity_id
_entity_poly.type
_entity_poly.pdbx_seq_one_letter_code
_entity_poly.pdbx_strand_id
1 'polypeptide(L)'
;MKKNCFARFAAAALSLAMLTGCGGGASQSTDSSASDTNSADAVELTVFAAASMTETLNQIAEDYKAVDPNVTFSFNFASSGDLLTQIKEGADCDVFISAAPKQMNALDGSLKDDTDKNPDGLDELLGGTRIDLLENKVILAVPEGNPKGIKSFDDLAEKLASGDVLLAIGNSDVPVGQYTQKIFAHYNLAEKALADAGVLTYGSNVKEVTTQVSEGAVDCGIIYATDAFSAGLDTVDEATADMCGQVIYPAAVLKNSTHADEAKAFLDYLTTDEAGKV
;
A
#
# COMPACT_ATOMS: atom_id res chain seq x y z
N MET A 1 -56.00 -2.85 -0.51
CA MET A 1 -56.75 -3.57 0.56
C MET A 1 -55.75 -4.18 1.53
N LYS A 2 -55.86 -3.75 2.82
CA LYS A 2 -55.56 -4.48 4.07
C LYS A 2 -54.09 -4.92 4.29
N LYS A 3 -53.43 -4.76 5.43
CA LYS A 3 -53.63 -4.00 6.72
C LYS A 3 -52.37 -4.25 7.52
N ASN A 4 -51.92 -3.20 8.20
CA ASN A 4 -51.07 -3.10 9.37
C ASN A 4 -51.00 -4.32 10.30
N CYS A 5 -49.81 -4.51 10.92
CA CYS A 5 -49.74 -4.84 12.34
C CYS A 5 -48.47 -4.27 12.99
N PHE A 6 -48.70 -3.35 13.90
CA PHE A 6 -47.80 -2.84 14.93
C PHE A 6 -47.71 -3.86 16.07
N ALA A 7 -46.53 -4.01 16.68
CA ALA A 7 -46.43 -4.47 18.07
C ALA A 7 -45.30 -3.73 18.80
N ARG A 8 -45.72 -2.88 19.73
CA ARG A 8 -44.95 -2.23 20.81
C ARG A 8 -44.98 -3.12 22.03
N PHE A 9 -43.87 -3.23 22.79
CA PHE A 9 -43.80 -3.48 24.24
C PHE A 9 -42.51 -2.86 24.73
N ALA A 10 -42.43 -1.80 25.45
CA ALA A 10 -42.80 -1.44 26.80
C ALA A 10 -41.78 -1.89 27.87
N ALA A 11 -41.25 -0.87 28.51
CA ALA A 11 -40.24 -0.78 29.57
C ALA A 11 -40.65 -1.53 30.87
N ALA A 12 -39.61 -1.89 31.65
CA ALA A 12 -39.71 -1.97 33.10
C ALA A 12 -38.40 -1.58 33.78
N ALA A 13 -38.47 -0.55 34.60
CA ALA A 13 -37.49 -0.12 35.58
C ALA A 13 -37.87 -0.73 36.94
N LEU A 14 -36.90 -0.83 37.83
CA LEU A 14 -36.92 -0.79 39.30
C LEU A 14 -35.76 -1.69 39.80
N SER A 15 -35.02 -1.44 40.88
CA SER A 15 -35.06 -0.47 41.97
C SER A 15 -33.75 -0.54 42.77
N LEU A 16 -33.45 0.55 43.37
CA LEU A 16 -32.54 0.95 44.43
C LEU A 16 -32.46 0.00 45.63
N ALA A 17 -31.25 -0.25 46.17
CA ALA A 17 -31.06 -0.53 47.60
C ALA A 17 -29.75 0.06 48.11
N MET A 18 -29.82 1.09 48.90
CA MET A 18 -28.75 1.62 49.77
C MET A 18 -28.65 0.75 51.02
N LEU A 19 -27.42 0.45 51.45
CA LEU A 19 -27.14 0.15 52.87
C LEU A 19 -25.88 0.89 53.29
N THR A 20 -26.07 1.83 54.19
CA THR A 20 -25.08 2.52 55.01
C THR A 20 -24.59 1.60 56.13
N GLY A 21 -23.29 1.55 56.34
CA GLY A 21 -22.65 0.94 57.50
C GLY A 21 -21.38 1.68 57.88
N CYS A 22 -21.47 2.53 58.90
CA CYS A 22 -20.33 3.13 59.61
C CYS A 22 -19.66 2.13 60.53
N GLY A 23 -18.31 2.13 60.59
CA GLY A 23 -17.52 1.47 61.63
C GLY A 23 -16.06 1.86 61.48
N GLY A 24 -15.54 2.68 62.42
CA GLY A 24 -14.20 3.23 62.41
C GLY A 24 -13.13 2.25 62.94
N GLY A 25 -11.86 2.56 62.68
CA GLY A 25 -10.71 2.00 63.42
C GLY A 25 -9.41 1.99 62.62
N ALA A 26 -8.51 2.88 63.07
CA ALA A 26 -7.06 2.77 63.14
C ALA A 26 -6.21 2.73 61.83
N SER A 27 -5.37 3.74 61.76
CA SER A 27 -4.18 3.95 60.92
C SER A 27 -3.24 2.75 60.87
N GLN A 28 -2.83 2.39 59.67
CA GLN A 28 -1.51 1.85 59.40
C GLN A 28 -1.04 2.35 58.01
N SER A 29 -0.08 3.25 58.04
CA SER A 29 0.68 3.68 56.90
C SER A 29 1.49 2.51 56.37
N THR A 30 1.10 1.94 55.27
CA THR A 30 1.99 1.16 54.41
C THR A 30 2.27 1.97 53.17
N ASP A 31 3.51 2.44 53.12
CA ASP A 31 4.17 3.02 51.98
C ASP A 31 4.15 1.99 50.85
N SER A 32 3.17 2.11 49.98
CA SER A 32 3.13 1.36 48.73
C SER A 32 3.76 2.27 47.68
N SER A 33 5.04 2.06 47.48
CA SER A 33 5.69 2.51 46.23
C SER A 33 4.85 2.02 45.05
N ALA A 34 4.03 2.88 44.54
CA ALA A 34 3.44 2.69 43.21
C ALA A 34 4.63 2.69 42.24
N SER A 35 4.98 1.51 41.77
CA SER A 35 5.73 1.41 40.52
C SER A 35 4.86 2.05 39.45
N ASP A 36 5.17 3.28 39.07
CA ASP A 36 4.74 3.82 37.80
C ASP A 36 5.34 2.92 36.70
N THR A 37 4.67 1.82 36.42
CA THR A 37 4.79 1.22 35.10
C THR A 37 4.14 2.22 34.14
N ASN A 38 4.96 3.03 33.52
CA ASN A 38 4.61 3.83 32.40
C ASN A 38 4.21 2.84 31.27
N SER A 39 2.95 2.37 31.29
CA SER A 39 2.38 1.68 30.15
C SER A 39 2.18 2.78 29.12
N ALA A 40 3.09 2.85 28.14
CA ALA A 40 2.82 3.64 26.95
C ALA A 40 1.44 3.23 26.43
N ASP A 41 0.62 4.23 26.10
CA ASP A 41 -0.70 3.97 25.53
C ASP A 41 -0.54 3.17 24.23
N ALA A 42 -1.42 2.19 24.02
CA ALA A 42 -1.41 1.42 22.78
C ALA A 42 -1.77 2.33 21.60
N VAL A 43 -0.95 2.29 20.56
CA VAL A 43 -1.11 3.09 19.34
C VAL A 43 -1.41 2.17 18.16
N GLU A 44 -2.39 2.54 17.34
CA GLU A 44 -2.64 1.91 16.05
C GLU A 44 -2.25 2.86 14.92
N LEU A 45 -1.23 2.49 14.17
CA LEU A 45 -0.79 3.25 12.99
C LEU A 45 -1.57 2.81 11.74
N THR A 46 -2.23 3.76 11.09
CA THR A 46 -2.86 3.55 9.79
C THR A 46 -1.84 3.77 8.68
N VAL A 47 -1.48 2.71 7.98
CA VAL A 47 -0.46 2.73 6.92
C VAL A 47 -1.10 2.47 5.57
N PHE A 48 -1.03 3.45 4.68
CA PHE A 48 -1.44 3.31 3.28
C PHE A 48 -0.22 2.92 2.46
N ALA A 49 -0.23 1.73 1.87
CA ALA A 49 0.91 1.20 1.14
C ALA A 49 0.54 0.57 -0.20
N ALA A 50 1.41 0.73 -1.17
CA ALA A 50 1.25 0.09 -2.47
C ALA A 50 1.03 -1.42 -2.32
N ALA A 51 0.10 -1.99 -3.10
CA ALA A 51 -0.29 -3.40 -3.02
C ALA A 51 0.88 -4.39 -3.16
N SER A 52 1.94 -4.00 -3.87
CA SER A 52 3.20 -4.78 -3.97
C SER A 52 3.94 -4.96 -2.63
N MET A 53 3.61 -4.17 -1.60
CA MET A 53 4.24 -4.25 -0.27
C MET A 53 3.49 -5.15 0.71
N THR A 54 2.40 -5.80 0.28
CA THR A 54 1.47 -6.53 1.17
C THR A 54 2.18 -7.57 2.03
N GLU A 55 2.94 -8.47 1.40
CA GLU A 55 3.60 -9.58 2.11
C GLU A 55 4.70 -9.06 3.02
N THR A 56 5.55 -8.17 2.49
CA THR A 56 6.69 -7.58 3.20
C THR A 56 6.23 -6.79 4.43
N LEU A 57 5.25 -5.88 4.29
CA LEU A 57 4.81 -5.07 5.42
C LEU A 57 4.06 -5.86 6.49
N ASN A 58 3.32 -6.90 6.11
CA ASN A 58 2.72 -7.81 7.09
C ASN A 58 3.80 -8.54 7.92
N GLN A 59 4.88 -9.00 7.29
CA GLN A 59 6.00 -9.62 8.01
C GLN A 59 6.72 -8.59 8.89
N ILE A 60 7.02 -7.41 8.36
CA ILE A 60 7.65 -6.31 9.11
C ILE A 60 6.81 -5.92 10.33
N ALA A 61 5.49 -5.89 10.23
CA ALA A 61 4.61 -5.59 11.37
C ALA A 61 4.73 -6.63 12.50
N GLU A 62 4.90 -7.90 12.15
CA GLU A 62 5.18 -8.95 13.16
C GLU A 62 6.54 -8.75 13.82
N ASP A 63 7.56 -8.43 13.03
CA ASP A 63 8.92 -8.23 13.54
C ASP A 63 9.02 -6.94 14.39
N TYR A 64 8.26 -5.89 14.04
CA TYR A 64 8.23 -4.63 14.77
C TYR A 64 7.68 -4.75 16.20
N LYS A 65 6.89 -5.78 16.50
CA LYS A 65 6.42 -6.06 17.87
C LYS A 65 7.56 -6.28 18.86
N ALA A 66 8.74 -6.69 18.38
CA ALA A 66 9.94 -6.81 19.22
C ALA A 66 10.61 -5.46 19.49
N VAL A 67 10.34 -4.44 18.67
CA VAL A 67 10.86 -3.07 18.78
C VAL A 67 9.94 -2.24 19.67
N ASP A 68 8.64 -2.22 19.34
CA ASP A 68 7.61 -1.57 20.17
C ASP A 68 6.34 -2.43 20.23
N PRO A 69 6.11 -3.13 21.36
CA PRO A 69 4.93 -3.99 21.53
C PRO A 69 3.61 -3.20 21.71
N ASN A 70 3.66 -1.88 21.89
CA ASN A 70 2.47 -1.04 22.05
C ASN A 70 1.97 -0.49 20.72
N VAL A 71 2.75 -0.63 19.64
CA VAL A 71 2.34 -0.20 18.30
C VAL A 71 1.74 -1.39 17.53
N THR A 72 0.56 -1.16 16.97
CA THR A 72 -0.14 -2.06 16.05
C THR A 72 -0.36 -1.36 14.71
N PHE A 73 -0.68 -2.11 13.66
CA PHE A 73 -0.83 -1.56 12.32
C PHE A 73 -2.19 -1.89 11.73
N SER A 74 -2.80 -0.90 11.11
CA SER A 74 -3.95 -1.02 10.22
C SER A 74 -3.49 -0.70 8.79
N PHE A 75 -3.34 -1.72 7.95
CA PHE A 75 -2.87 -1.54 6.59
C PHE A 75 -4.02 -1.35 5.60
N ASN A 76 -3.87 -0.39 4.69
CA ASN A 76 -4.68 -0.24 3.50
C ASN A 76 -3.78 -0.48 2.27
N PHE A 77 -3.90 -1.66 1.67
CA PHE A 77 -3.12 -2.04 0.48
C PHE A 77 -3.96 -1.84 -0.78
N ALA A 78 -3.56 -0.91 -1.62
CA ALA A 78 -4.21 -0.63 -2.90
C ALA A 78 -3.20 -0.11 -3.93
N SER A 79 -3.68 0.31 -5.12
CA SER A 79 -2.81 1.08 -6.01
C SER A 79 -2.42 2.40 -5.36
N SER A 80 -1.20 2.87 -5.60
CA SER A 80 -0.77 4.17 -5.04
C SER A 80 -1.63 5.33 -5.55
N GLY A 81 -2.27 5.19 -6.72
CA GLY A 81 -3.22 6.17 -7.26
C GLY A 81 -4.52 6.22 -6.46
N ASP A 82 -5.09 5.06 -6.11
CA ASP A 82 -6.29 4.98 -5.27
C ASP A 82 -6.02 5.51 -3.86
N LEU A 83 -4.84 5.15 -3.28
CA LEU A 83 -4.43 5.64 -1.96
C LEU A 83 -4.25 7.16 -1.96
N LEU A 84 -3.62 7.73 -2.99
CA LEU A 84 -3.53 9.18 -3.18
C LEU A 84 -4.93 9.81 -3.21
N THR A 85 -5.88 9.22 -3.93
CA THR A 85 -7.25 9.71 -4.00
C THR A 85 -7.92 9.70 -2.63
N GLN A 86 -7.80 8.62 -1.87
CA GLN A 86 -8.33 8.52 -0.51
C GLN A 86 -7.73 9.57 0.43
N ILE A 87 -6.40 9.80 0.37
CA ILE A 87 -5.73 10.85 1.15
C ILE A 87 -6.28 12.24 0.79
N LYS A 88 -6.46 12.52 -0.51
CA LYS A 88 -7.05 13.79 -0.99
C LYS A 88 -8.50 13.98 -0.55
N GLU A 89 -9.24 12.89 -0.37
CA GLU A 89 -10.61 12.89 0.14
C GLU A 89 -10.68 12.97 1.67
N GLY A 90 -9.51 13.02 2.35
CA GLY A 90 -9.40 13.22 3.79
C GLY A 90 -9.44 11.93 4.60
N ALA A 91 -9.06 10.79 4.03
CA ALA A 91 -8.91 9.55 4.78
C ALA A 91 -7.78 9.69 5.81
N ASP A 92 -8.00 9.13 7.00
CA ASP A 92 -6.97 9.07 8.05
C ASP A 92 -5.83 8.14 7.60
N CYS A 93 -4.62 8.67 7.64
CA CYS A 93 -3.41 7.98 7.25
C CYS A 93 -2.22 8.54 8.02
N ASP A 94 -1.45 7.70 8.69
CA ASP A 94 -0.24 8.10 9.41
C ASP A 94 0.99 8.02 8.50
N VAL A 95 1.13 6.93 7.75
CA VAL A 95 2.26 6.68 6.85
C VAL A 95 1.76 6.32 5.45
N PHE A 96 2.28 7.00 4.43
CA PHE A 96 2.04 6.67 3.02
C PHE A 96 3.30 6.11 2.37
N ILE A 97 3.20 4.95 1.71
CA ILE A 97 4.25 4.29 0.96
C ILE A 97 3.77 4.07 -0.48
N SER A 98 4.38 4.76 -1.42
CA SER A 98 3.99 4.72 -2.84
C SER A 98 4.97 3.89 -3.67
N ALA A 99 4.46 3.18 -4.69
CA ALA A 99 5.29 2.45 -5.66
C ALA A 99 5.86 3.34 -6.78
N ALA A 100 5.64 4.65 -6.72
CA ALA A 100 6.26 5.62 -7.63
C ALA A 100 6.33 7.01 -6.99
N PRO A 101 7.32 7.83 -7.38
CA PRO A 101 7.44 9.21 -6.90
C PRO A 101 6.26 10.13 -7.27
N LYS A 102 5.55 9.84 -8.37
CA LYS A 102 4.46 10.69 -8.87
C LYS A 102 3.38 10.94 -7.84
N GLN A 103 2.90 9.89 -7.16
CA GLN A 103 1.83 9.99 -6.19
C GLN A 103 2.28 10.71 -4.91
N MET A 104 3.51 10.45 -4.48
CA MET A 104 4.11 11.16 -3.34
C MET A 104 4.34 12.63 -3.64
N ASN A 105 4.81 12.96 -4.85
CA ASN A 105 5.01 14.34 -5.29
C ASN A 105 3.73 15.16 -5.22
N ALA A 106 2.59 14.55 -5.56
CA ALA A 106 1.29 15.22 -5.57
C ALA A 106 0.80 15.65 -4.18
N LEU A 107 1.44 15.17 -3.09
CA LEU A 107 1.14 15.52 -1.70
C LEU A 107 2.23 16.40 -1.08
N ASP A 108 3.36 16.59 -1.77
CA ASP A 108 4.55 17.23 -1.21
C ASP A 108 4.48 18.74 -1.31
N GLY A 109 4.33 19.40 -0.17
CA GLY A 109 4.27 20.87 -0.08
C GLY A 109 5.54 21.57 -0.58
N SER A 110 6.69 20.90 -0.63
CA SER A 110 7.91 21.47 -1.23
C SER A 110 7.82 21.62 -2.75
N LEU A 111 6.87 20.89 -3.38
CA LEU A 111 6.61 20.89 -4.82
C LEU A 111 5.29 21.61 -5.19
N LYS A 112 4.66 22.30 -4.25
CA LYS A 112 3.34 22.94 -4.46
C LYS A 112 3.28 23.97 -5.59
N ASP A 113 4.40 24.55 -5.94
CA ASP A 113 4.52 25.53 -7.04
C ASP A 113 4.89 24.87 -8.39
N ASP A 114 5.17 23.56 -8.41
CA ASP A 114 5.47 22.76 -9.60
C ASP A 114 4.18 22.01 -10.03
N THR A 115 3.40 22.59 -10.91
CA THR A 115 2.09 22.05 -11.35
C THR A 115 2.21 20.72 -12.13
N ASP A 116 3.39 20.38 -12.64
CA ASP A 116 3.63 19.08 -13.29
C ASP A 116 3.77 17.95 -12.28
N LYS A 117 4.29 18.25 -11.08
CA LYS A 117 4.52 17.27 -10.00
C LYS A 117 3.43 17.29 -8.94
N ASN A 118 2.94 18.46 -8.58
CA ASN A 118 1.90 18.67 -7.58
C ASN A 118 0.79 19.58 -8.15
N PRO A 119 -0.07 19.03 -9.04
CA PRO A 119 -1.04 19.83 -9.80
C PRO A 119 -2.08 20.54 -8.94
N ASP A 120 -2.36 20.02 -7.75
CA ASP A 120 -3.36 20.58 -6.85
C ASP A 120 -2.72 21.48 -5.75
N GLY A 121 -1.39 21.62 -5.74
CA GLY A 121 -0.65 22.45 -4.78
C GLY A 121 -0.79 21.98 -3.32
N LEU A 122 -0.94 20.67 -3.10
CA LEU A 122 -1.17 20.10 -1.77
C LEU A 122 0.09 20.13 -0.90
N ASP A 123 -0.10 20.15 0.41
CA ASP A 123 0.95 20.12 1.43
C ASP A 123 0.51 19.18 2.57
N GLU A 124 0.45 17.88 2.26
CA GLU A 124 -0.07 16.84 3.17
C GLU A 124 1.04 16.04 3.86
N LEU A 125 2.29 16.16 3.42
CA LEU A 125 3.41 15.44 4.03
C LEU A 125 3.98 16.20 5.21
N LEU A 126 4.30 15.50 6.29
CA LEU A 126 5.03 16.05 7.42
C LEU A 126 6.46 16.38 6.99
N GLY A 127 6.84 17.64 7.11
CA GLY A 127 8.13 18.13 6.62
C GLY A 127 9.32 17.36 7.18
N GLY A 128 10.23 16.96 6.29
CA GLY A 128 11.46 16.24 6.64
C GLY A 128 11.30 14.73 6.87
N THR A 129 10.11 14.15 6.63
CA THR A 129 9.87 12.71 6.78
C THR A 129 9.91 11.94 5.47
N ARG A 130 9.83 12.62 4.33
CA ARG A 130 9.88 11.96 3.03
C ARG A 130 11.27 11.35 2.78
N ILE A 131 11.28 10.06 2.46
CA ILE A 131 12.46 9.29 2.09
C ILE A 131 12.22 8.48 0.83
N ASP A 132 13.27 8.15 0.10
CA ASP A 132 13.27 7.11 -0.93
C ASP A 132 13.58 5.79 -0.22
N LEU A 133 12.52 5.03 0.13
CA LEU A 133 12.61 3.88 1.01
C LEU A 133 13.36 2.72 0.37
N LEU A 134 13.00 2.38 -0.87
CA LEU A 134 13.62 1.26 -1.60
C LEU A 134 13.54 1.49 -3.12
N GLU A 135 14.37 0.76 -3.85
CA GLU A 135 14.30 0.61 -5.30
C GLU A 135 13.78 -0.79 -5.62
N ASN A 136 12.79 -0.88 -6.52
CA ASN A 136 12.25 -2.13 -7.04
C ASN A 136 12.59 -2.26 -8.53
N LYS A 137 12.17 -3.34 -9.17
CA LYS A 137 12.38 -3.60 -10.60
C LYS A 137 11.06 -3.95 -11.26
N VAL A 138 10.85 -3.41 -12.45
CA VAL A 138 9.75 -3.84 -13.32
C VAL A 138 10.24 -5.00 -14.16
N ILE A 139 9.48 -6.08 -14.18
CA ILE A 139 9.85 -7.31 -14.89
C ILE A 139 8.71 -7.78 -15.81
N LEU A 140 9.08 -8.62 -16.75
CA LEU A 140 8.15 -9.37 -17.58
C LEU A 140 8.01 -10.78 -16.98
N ALA A 141 6.82 -11.06 -16.45
CA ALA A 141 6.47 -12.36 -15.88
C ALA A 141 5.63 -13.18 -16.84
N VAL A 142 5.78 -14.49 -16.75
CA VAL A 142 5.01 -15.47 -17.52
C VAL A 142 4.42 -16.53 -16.60
N PRO A 143 3.30 -17.17 -16.98
CA PRO A 143 2.77 -18.31 -16.26
C PRO A 143 3.69 -19.52 -16.35
N GLU A 144 3.48 -20.51 -15.50
CA GLU A 144 4.26 -21.74 -15.46
C GLU A 144 4.42 -22.36 -16.86
N GLY A 145 5.67 -22.69 -17.19
CA GLY A 145 6.04 -23.31 -18.45
C GLY A 145 6.08 -22.39 -19.66
N ASN A 146 5.76 -21.11 -19.51
CA ASN A 146 5.84 -20.10 -20.59
C ASN A 146 5.27 -20.59 -21.93
N PRO A 147 3.95 -20.84 -22.05
CA PRO A 147 3.37 -21.53 -23.22
C PRO A 147 3.61 -20.80 -24.55
N LYS A 148 3.81 -19.49 -24.52
CA LYS A 148 4.06 -18.64 -25.71
C LYS A 148 5.56 -18.50 -26.02
N GLY A 149 6.45 -19.05 -25.19
CA GLY A 149 7.90 -18.98 -25.38
C GLY A 149 8.43 -17.56 -25.43
N ILE A 150 7.88 -16.64 -24.60
CA ILE A 150 8.29 -15.23 -24.49
C ILE A 150 9.67 -15.18 -23.87
N LYS A 151 10.61 -14.40 -24.43
CA LYS A 151 12.02 -14.44 -24.02
C LYS A 151 12.54 -13.12 -23.47
N SER A 152 11.96 -12.00 -23.89
CA SER A 152 12.41 -10.66 -23.53
C SER A 152 11.33 -9.63 -23.83
N PHE A 153 11.55 -8.39 -23.41
CA PHE A 153 10.72 -7.26 -23.82
C PHE A 153 10.76 -7.01 -25.33
N ASP A 154 11.92 -7.28 -25.99
CA ASP A 154 12.01 -7.17 -27.46
C ASP A 154 11.08 -8.19 -28.14
N ASP A 155 11.11 -9.46 -27.71
CA ASP A 155 10.25 -10.52 -28.22
C ASP A 155 8.76 -10.23 -27.91
N LEU A 156 8.47 -9.68 -26.72
CA LEU A 156 7.13 -9.24 -26.35
C LEU A 156 6.61 -8.15 -27.30
N ALA A 157 7.44 -7.15 -27.63
CA ALA A 157 7.05 -6.06 -28.52
C ALA A 157 6.64 -6.58 -29.92
N GLU A 158 7.42 -7.54 -30.48
CA GLU A 158 7.09 -8.19 -31.74
C GLU A 158 5.78 -9.00 -31.67
N LYS A 159 5.59 -9.77 -30.61
CA LYS A 159 4.39 -10.60 -30.40
C LYS A 159 3.12 -9.77 -30.15
N LEU A 160 3.22 -8.64 -29.45
CA LEU A 160 2.11 -7.70 -29.29
C LEU A 160 1.71 -7.07 -30.63
N ALA A 161 2.70 -6.68 -31.44
CA ALA A 161 2.44 -6.11 -32.77
C ALA A 161 1.77 -7.10 -33.72
N SER A 162 2.04 -8.40 -33.60
CA SER A 162 1.41 -9.47 -34.39
C SER A 162 0.08 -9.95 -33.84
N GLY A 163 -0.26 -9.61 -32.58
CA GLY A 163 -1.49 -10.08 -31.92
C GLY A 163 -1.39 -11.51 -31.35
N ASP A 164 -0.17 -12.03 -31.17
CA ASP A 164 0.05 -13.43 -30.80
C ASP A 164 -0.01 -13.70 -29.28
N VAL A 165 0.01 -12.64 -28.44
CA VAL A 165 0.03 -12.73 -27.00
C VAL A 165 -1.00 -11.82 -26.35
N LEU A 166 -1.51 -12.23 -25.19
CA LEU A 166 -2.34 -11.43 -24.31
C LEU A 166 -1.50 -11.00 -23.10
N LEU A 167 -1.37 -9.69 -22.91
CA LEU A 167 -0.55 -9.07 -21.87
C LEU A 167 -1.46 -8.44 -20.79
N ALA A 168 -1.21 -8.75 -19.52
CA ALA A 168 -1.80 -8.04 -18.41
C ALA A 168 -0.89 -6.88 -17.95
N ILE A 169 -1.50 -5.71 -17.72
CA ILE A 169 -0.82 -4.49 -17.25
C ILE A 169 -1.65 -3.79 -16.19
N GLY A 170 -1.03 -2.94 -15.37
CA GLY A 170 -1.77 -1.98 -14.55
C GLY A 170 -2.43 -0.90 -15.39
N ASN A 171 -3.59 -0.38 -14.98
CA ASN A 171 -4.19 0.78 -15.62
C ASN A 171 -3.34 2.06 -15.39
N SER A 172 -3.72 3.19 -15.98
CA SER A 172 -2.96 4.46 -15.93
C SER A 172 -2.76 5.05 -14.52
N ASP A 173 -3.59 4.67 -13.57
CA ASP A 173 -3.53 5.17 -12.19
C ASP A 173 -2.65 4.29 -11.29
N VAL A 174 -2.33 3.08 -11.77
CA VAL A 174 -1.43 2.14 -11.11
C VAL A 174 0.03 2.47 -11.47
N PRO A 175 0.94 2.60 -10.48
CA PRO A 175 2.34 2.89 -10.77
C PRO A 175 2.99 1.94 -11.78
N VAL A 176 2.79 0.61 -11.68
CA VAL A 176 3.34 -0.33 -12.66
C VAL A 176 2.77 -0.11 -14.07
N GLY A 177 1.52 0.34 -14.20
CA GLY A 177 0.93 0.76 -15.47
C GLY A 177 1.65 1.99 -16.06
N GLN A 178 2.00 2.96 -15.22
CA GLN A 178 2.77 4.14 -15.65
C GLN A 178 4.19 3.77 -16.12
N TYR A 179 4.85 2.80 -15.48
CA TYR A 179 6.11 2.24 -15.97
C TYR A 179 5.92 1.47 -17.28
N THR A 180 4.83 0.70 -17.41
CA THR A 180 4.47 0.00 -18.66
C THR A 180 4.27 0.97 -19.84
N GLN A 181 3.63 2.12 -19.60
CA GLN A 181 3.48 3.15 -20.63
C GLN A 181 4.82 3.69 -21.12
N LYS A 182 5.83 3.83 -20.25
CA LYS A 182 7.19 4.21 -20.64
C LYS A 182 7.85 3.11 -21.47
N ILE A 183 7.67 1.84 -21.07
CA ILE A 183 8.16 0.68 -21.85
C ILE A 183 7.52 0.68 -23.24
N PHE A 184 6.21 0.88 -23.33
CA PHE A 184 5.54 0.99 -24.64
C PHE A 184 6.08 2.13 -25.48
N ALA A 185 6.34 3.29 -24.87
CA ALA A 185 6.96 4.43 -25.57
C ALA A 185 8.37 4.10 -26.07
N HIS A 186 9.17 3.37 -25.27
CA HIS A 186 10.51 2.91 -25.68
C HIS A 186 10.47 2.03 -26.94
N TYR A 187 9.47 1.14 -27.03
CA TYR A 187 9.27 0.25 -28.18
C TYR A 187 8.39 0.86 -29.30
N ASN A 188 8.00 2.13 -29.18
CA ASN A 188 7.08 2.79 -30.11
C ASN A 188 5.73 2.05 -30.25
N LEU A 189 5.25 1.41 -29.21
CA LEU A 189 3.95 0.75 -29.14
C LEU A 189 2.88 1.74 -28.69
N ALA A 190 1.76 1.77 -29.39
CA ALA A 190 0.61 2.59 -29.02
C ALA A 190 -0.37 1.77 -28.16
N GLU A 191 -0.43 2.06 -26.85
CA GLU A 191 -1.31 1.34 -25.90
C GLU A 191 -2.74 1.24 -26.43
N LYS A 192 -3.30 2.36 -26.93
CA LYS A 192 -4.65 2.36 -27.50
C LYS A 192 -4.81 1.36 -28.66
N ALA A 193 -3.83 1.26 -29.55
CA ALA A 193 -3.90 0.32 -30.66
C ALA A 193 -3.85 -1.14 -30.19
N LEU A 194 -3.05 -1.43 -29.17
CA LEU A 194 -2.98 -2.75 -28.54
C LEU A 194 -4.29 -3.10 -27.82
N ALA A 195 -4.88 -2.13 -27.12
CA ALA A 195 -6.19 -2.31 -26.46
C ALA A 195 -7.30 -2.56 -27.49
N ASP A 196 -7.36 -1.77 -28.57
CA ASP A 196 -8.31 -1.93 -29.65
C ASP A 196 -8.15 -3.30 -30.36
N ALA A 197 -6.92 -3.83 -30.43
CA ALA A 197 -6.62 -5.17 -30.94
C ALA A 197 -7.00 -6.31 -29.97
N GLY A 198 -7.35 -5.99 -28.71
CA GLY A 198 -7.75 -6.95 -27.70
C GLY A 198 -6.58 -7.77 -27.12
N VAL A 199 -5.35 -7.28 -27.21
CA VAL A 199 -4.14 -7.95 -26.69
C VAL A 199 -3.71 -7.47 -25.31
N LEU A 200 -4.50 -6.58 -24.69
CA LEU A 200 -4.26 -6.08 -23.33
C LEU A 200 -5.42 -6.43 -22.38
N THR A 201 -5.07 -6.75 -21.14
CA THR A 201 -5.98 -6.72 -19.99
C THR A 201 -5.43 -5.77 -18.94
N TYR A 202 -6.32 -5.24 -18.09
CA TYR A 202 -5.96 -4.23 -17.12
C TYR A 202 -6.29 -4.70 -15.69
N GLY A 203 -5.36 -4.45 -14.76
CA GLY A 203 -5.59 -4.56 -13.33
C GLY A 203 -5.73 -3.17 -12.69
N SER A 204 -6.56 -3.07 -11.64
CA SER A 204 -6.71 -1.87 -10.82
C SER A 204 -5.56 -1.69 -9.84
N ASN A 205 -4.75 -2.72 -9.62
CA ASN A 205 -3.50 -2.73 -8.86
C ASN A 205 -2.60 -3.86 -9.38
N VAL A 206 -1.34 -3.91 -8.90
CA VAL A 206 -0.37 -4.90 -9.38
C VAL A 206 -0.72 -6.33 -8.99
N LYS A 207 -1.41 -6.55 -7.85
CA LYS A 207 -1.81 -7.89 -7.42
C LYS A 207 -2.84 -8.52 -8.36
N GLU A 208 -3.76 -7.72 -8.92
CA GLU A 208 -4.67 -8.20 -9.96
C GLU A 208 -3.93 -8.60 -11.23
N VAL A 209 -2.92 -7.83 -11.66
CA VAL A 209 -2.06 -8.19 -12.80
C VAL A 209 -1.35 -9.51 -12.52
N THR A 210 -0.72 -9.64 -11.33
CA THR A 210 0.00 -10.85 -10.90
C THR A 210 -0.93 -12.07 -10.88
N THR A 211 -2.15 -11.92 -10.38
CA THR A 211 -3.16 -12.99 -10.34
C THR A 211 -3.53 -13.45 -11.74
N GLN A 212 -3.74 -12.54 -12.69
CA GLN A 212 -4.06 -12.91 -14.07
C GLN A 212 -2.95 -13.76 -14.70
N VAL A 213 -1.67 -13.46 -14.39
CA VAL A 213 -0.52 -14.25 -14.88
C VAL A 213 -0.47 -15.60 -14.19
N SER A 214 -0.57 -15.65 -12.85
CA SER A 214 -0.45 -16.88 -12.07
C SER A 214 -1.56 -17.89 -12.36
N GLU A 215 -2.77 -17.42 -12.69
CA GLU A 215 -3.91 -18.25 -13.09
C GLU A 215 -3.87 -18.65 -14.57
N GLY A 216 -2.88 -18.16 -15.34
CA GLY A 216 -2.80 -18.42 -16.79
C GLY A 216 -3.95 -17.81 -17.59
N ALA A 217 -4.60 -16.77 -17.05
CA ALA A 217 -5.66 -16.03 -17.75
C ALA A 217 -5.09 -15.17 -18.91
N VAL A 218 -3.79 -14.89 -18.87
CA VAL A 218 -3.01 -14.16 -19.86
C VAL A 218 -1.69 -14.90 -20.16
N ASP A 219 -1.03 -14.51 -21.23
CA ASP A 219 0.24 -15.13 -21.64
C ASP A 219 1.46 -14.53 -20.93
N CYS A 220 1.34 -13.31 -20.43
CA CYS A 220 2.39 -12.61 -19.67
C CYS A 220 1.82 -11.39 -18.93
N GLY A 221 2.64 -10.81 -18.04
CA GLY A 221 2.31 -9.57 -17.34
C GLY A 221 3.53 -8.74 -17.05
N ILE A 222 3.35 -7.42 -16.99
CA ILE A 222 4.36 -6.49 -16.52
C ILE A 222 4.04 -6.14 -15.08
N ILE A 223 4.90 -6.60 -14.15
CA ILE A 223 4.74 -6.51 -12.70
C ILE A 223 6.06 -6.13 -12.04
N TYR A 224 6.13 -6.10 -10.72
CA TYR A 224 7.39 -5.92 -10.01
C TYR A 224 8.05 -7.25 -9.67
N ALA A 225 9.37 -7.23 -9.51
CA ALA A 225 10.15 -8.42 -9.13
C ALA A 225 9.68 -9.02 -7.80
N THR A 226 9.30 -8.19 -6.83
CA THR A 226 8.74 -8.62 -5.54
C THR A 226 7.41 -9.37 -5.71
N ASP A 227 6.53 -8.91 -6.59
CA ASP A 227 5.25 -9.59 -6.86
C ASP A 227 5.45 -10.94 -7.56
N ALA A 228 6.40 -11.02 -8.51
CA ALA A 228 6.74 -12.27 -9.16
C ALA A 228 7.31 -13.28 -8.16
N PHE A 229 8.22 -12.83 -7.28
CA PHE A 229 8.80 -13.66 -6.24
C PHE A 229 7.73 -14.20 -5.28
N SER A 230 6.86 -13.34 -4.76
CA SER A 230 5.78 -13.72 -3.84
C SER A 230 4.78 -14.70 -4.47
N ALA A 231 4.52 -14.56 -5.77
CA ALA A 231 3.60 -15.43 -6.52
C ALA A 231 4.27 -16.68 -7.11
N GLY A 232 5.59 -16.83 -7.00
CA GLY A 232 6.33 -17.95 -7.59
C GLY A 232 6.30 -17.95 -9.11
N LEU A 233 6.23 -16.78 -9.75
CA LEU A 233 6.20 -16.64 -11.20
C LEU A 233 7.60 -16.57 -11.81
N ASP A 234 7.74 -17.14 -13.00
CA ASP A 234 8.95 -17.03 -13.78
C ASP A 234 9.11 -15.63 -14.35
N THR A 235 10.29 -15.02 -14.10
CA THR A 235 10.72 -13.76 -14.72
C THR A 235 11.53 -14.09 -15.97
N VAL A 236 11.12 -13.55 -17.12
CA VAL A 236 11.83 -13.76 -18.39
C VAL A 236 12.72 -12.59 -18.79
N ASP A 237 12.41 -11.38 -18.30
CA ASP A 237 13.24 -10.19 -18.56
C ASP A 237 13.00 -9.11 -17.50
N GLU A 238 13.96 -8.18 -17.35
CA GLU A 238 13.92 -7.04 -16.45
C GLU A 238 14.00 -5.74 -17.25
N ALA A 239 13.07 -4.81 -17.02
CA ALA A 239 13.08 -3.50 -17.68
C ALA A 239 14.28 -2.69 -17.21
N THR A 240 15.04 -2.15 -18.15
CA THR A 240 16.18 -1.27 -17.87
C THR A 240 15.74 0.13 -17.50
N ALA A 241 16.64 0.90 -16.88
CA ALA A 241 16.39 2.31 -16.59
C ALA A 241 16.11 3.14 -17.86
N ASP A 242 16.64 2.75 -19.02
CA ASP A 242 16.36 3.41 -20.31
C ASP A 242 14.93 3.13 -20.78
N MET A 243 14.34 2.00 -20.41
CA MET A 243 12.96 1.65 -20.77
C MET A 243 11.93 2.39 -19.92
N CYS A 244 12.12 2.44 -18.59
CA CYS A 244 11.07 2.95 -17.70
C CYS A 244 11.55 3.93 -16.60
N GLY A 245 12.86 4.17 -16.48
CA GLY A 245 13.46 4.92 -15.38
C GLY A 245 13.66 4.06 -14.14
N GLN A 246 14.21 4.67 -13.08
CA GLN A 246 14.33 4.02 -11.77
C GLN A 246 12.95 3.84 -11.12
N VAL A 247 12.76 2.72 -10.45
CA VAL A 247 11.52 2.35 -9.76
C VAL A 247 11.70 2.60 -8.26
N ILE A 248 11.51 3.84 -7.85
CA ILE A 248 11.69 4.27 -6.46
C ILE A 248 10.36 4.21 -5.72
N TYR A 249 10.38 3.65 -4.52
CA TYR A 249 9.27 3.65 -3.58
C TYR A 249 9.53 4.68 -2.49
N PRO A 250 8.95 5.88 -2.59
CA PRO A 250 9.03 6.87 -1.53
C PRO A 250 8.04 6.54 -0.41
N ALA A 251 8.43 6.92 0.81
CA ALA A 251 7.58 6.86 2.00
C ALA A 251 7.62 8.18 2.75
N ALA A 252 6.54 8.52 3.44
CA ALA A 252 6.45 9.71 4.27
C ALA A 252 5.38 9.58 5.35
N VAL A 253 5.52 10.33 6.44
CA VAL A 253 4.47 10.55 7.44
C VAL A 253 3.52 11.64 6.94
N LEU A 254 2.22 11.47 7.17
CA LEU A 254 1.22 12.47 6.82
C LEU A 254 1.17 13.57 7.91
N LYS A 255 0.89 14.79 7.49
CA LYS A 255 0.88 15.99 8.34
C LYS A 255 -0.24 15.99 9.38
N ASN A 256 -1.34 15.34 9.05
CA ASN A 256 -2.53 15.20 9.92
C ASN A 256 -2.46 13.98 10.85
N SER A 257 -1.37 13.19 10.82
CA SER A 257 -1.17 12.08 11.75
C SER A 257 -1.25 12.56 13.21
N THR A 258 -2.04 11.87 14.01
CA THR A 258 -2.10 12.07 15.46
C THR A 258 -1.04 11.29 16.23
N HIS A 259 -0.31 10.42 15.52
CA HIS A 259 0.74 9.52 16.03
C HIS A 259 2.08 9.77 15.29
N ALA A 260 2.40 11.05 15.05
CA ALA A 260 3.52 11.43 14.20
C ALA A 260 4.89 10.94 14.71
N ASP A 261 5.08 10.77 16.01
CA ASP A 261 6.35 10.32 16.56
C ASP A 261 6.50 8.81 16.39
N GLU A 262 5.45 8.01 16.61
CA GLU A 262 5.42 6.57 16.37
C GLU A 262 5.51 6.27 14.86
N ALA A 263 4.84 7.06 14.03
CA ALA A 263 4.92 6.97 12.56
C ALA A 263 6.35 7.22 12.05
N LYS A 264 7.07 8.21 12.61
CA LYS A 264 8.49 8.43 12.29
C LYS A 264 9.36 7.28 12.77
N ALA A 265 9.14 6.78 14.00
CA ALA A 265 9.90 5.65 14.53
C ALA A 265 9.73 4.40 13.64
N PHE A 266 8.51 4.14 13.16
CA PHE A 266 8.25 3.07 12.20
C PHE A 266 8.96 3.33 10.86
N LEU A 267 8.90 4.55 10.33
CA LEU A 267 9.58 4.91 9.08
C LEU A 267 11.11 4.75 9.19
N ASP A 268 11.68 5.13 10.34
CA ASP A 268 13.11 4.94 10.64
C ASP A 268 13.46 3.44 10.70
N TYR A 269 12.60 2.61 11.32
CA TYR A 269 12.79 1.17 11.36
C TYR A 269 12.80 0.55 9.96
N LEU A 270 11.93 0.99 9.05
CA LEU A 270 11.89 0.50 7.67
C LEU A 270 13.23 0.68 6.93
N THR A 271 14.09 1.60 7.39
CA THR A 271 15.41 1.84 6.80
C THR A 271 16.54 1.01 7.43
N THR A 272 16.24 0.19 8.43
CA THR A 272 17.23 -0.64 9.11
C THR A 272 17.61 -1.89 8.31
N ASP A 273 18.80 -2.43 8.60
CA ASP A 273 19.24 -3.72 8.03
C ASP A 273 18.30 -4.88 8.40
N GLU A 274 17.59 -4.78 9.55
CA GLU A 274 16.62 -5.77 9.99
C GLU A 274 15.39 -5.79 9.08
N ALA A 275 14.77 -4.65 8.85
CA ALA A 275 13.64 -4.53 7.93
C ALA A 275 14.04 -4.89 6.49
N GLY A 276 15.29 -4.58 6.09
CA GLY A 276 15.82 -4.88 4.76
C GLY A 276 16.08 -6.37 4.47
N LYS A 277 15.90 -7.26 5.46
CA LYS A 277 16.03 -8.72 5.26
C LYS A 277 14.71 -9.40 4.88
N VAL A 278 13.59 -8.72 5.06
CA VAL A 278 12.26 -9.18 4.71
C VAL A 278 12.00 -8.98 3.22
#